data_f35216b775c060b4c98fb0b5c071f7f1
#
_entry.id   f35216b775c060b4c98fb0b5c071f7f1
#
_cell.length_a   1.000
_cell.length_b   1.000
_cell.length_c   1.000
_cell.angle_alpha   90.00
_cell.angle_beta   90.00
_cell.angle_gamma   90.00
#
_symmetry.space_group_name_H-M   'P 1'
#
loop_
_entity.id
_entity.type
_entity.pdbx_description
1 polymer ?
#
loop_
_entity_poly.entity_id
_entity_poly.type
_entity_poly.pdbx_seq_one_letter_code
_entity_poly.pdbx_strand_id
1 'polypeptide(L)'
;MLTRRAVLSCAPLAIAGSVKAGPRASVESISVISRQPEFYHGWPTLAQDQQGGLLVAYSGGREAHICPFGRVEIIRSSDGGRNWSWPQVILDSPIDDRDAGICITPAGSLLVTTFTSLAYRTVFAHANDWPAERLARWRSADERTSPKQRAYLLDTWMLRSTDGGMTWSSPFRVPLNSPHGPVVLSDGRLLYAGKQLWTSTKKVGVCDSRDDGKTWNWLGSIPVRPSDNVAEYHELHAVETLHGRIVVHIRNHNALNPGETLQSESDDGGKSWTVPHPIGVWGLPSQLLRLRDGRLLMSYGYRRAPFGNQARVSSDGGKTWSEPLLISSDGAGGDLGYPSTVQLADGKLITVWYESMKDMPHAVLRKAQWSIVG
;
A
#
# COMPACT_ATOMS: atom_id res chain seq x y z
N MET A 1 64.45 -54.08 -23.55
CA MET A 1 64.35 -52.98 -22.54
C MET A 1 63.05 -52.20 -22.92
N LEU A 2 62.01 -52.42 -22.16
CA LEU A 2 60.70 -51.77 -22.37
C LEU A 2 60.48 -50.83 -21.21
N THR A 3 60.49 -49.54 -21.46
CA THR A 3 60.22 -48.45 -20.47
C THR A 3 58.71 -48.25 -20.33
N ARG A 4 58.18 -48.48 -19.13
CA ARG A 4 56.79 -48.18 -18.76
C ARG A 4 56.67 -46.64 -18.53
N ARG A 5 55.80 -45.97 -19.28
CA ARG A 5 55.35 -44.63 -18.99
C ARG A 5 54.20 -44.68 -17.95
N ALA A 6 54.36 -43.99 -16.83
CA ALA A 6 53.31 -43.76 -15.85
C ALA A 6 52.40 -42.65 -16.36
N VAL A 7 51.11 -42.92 -16.45
CA VAL A 7 50.04 -41.92 -16.73
C VAL A 7 49.55 -41.41 -15.38
N LEU A 8 49.85 -40.15 -15.06
CA LEU A 8 49.20 -39.46 -13.94
C LEU A 8 47.78 -39.02 -14.33
N SER A 9 46.78 -39.63 -13.70
CA SER A 9 45.40 -39.22 -13.78
C SER A 9 45.15 -38.09 -12.81
N CYS A 10 44.95 -36.84 -13.29
CA CYS A 10 44.45 -35.73 -12.51
C CYS A 10 42.92 -35.85 -12.45
N ALA A 11 42.38 -36.19 -11.31
CA ALA A 11 40.93 -36.04 -11.02
C ALA A 11 40.58 -34.59 -10.81
N PRO A 12 39.49 -34.04 -11.43
CA PRO A 12 39.08 -32.68 -11.15
C PRO A 12 38.43 -32.59 -9.75
N LEU A 13 38.93 -31.71 -8.92
CA LEU A 13 38.31 -31.31 -7.67
C LEU A 13 37.06 -30.53 -8.00
N ALA A 14 35.89 -31.13 -7.85
CA ALA A 14 34.63 -30.42 -7.90
C ALA A 14 34.46 -29.63 -6.60
N ILE A 15 34.69 -28.31 -6.65
CA ILE A 15 34.30 -27.38 -5.59
C ILE A 15 32.79 -27.25 -5.63
N ALA A 16 32.09 -28.02 -4.82
CA ALA A 16 30.68 -27.83 -4.56
C ALA A 16 30.51 -26.56 -3.72
N GLY A 17 30.38 -25.41 -4.39
CA GLY A 17 29.93 -24.17 -3.76
C GLY A 17 28.52 -24.38 -3.23
N SER A 18 28.30 -24.31 -1.92
CA SER A 18 26.96 -24.30 -1.34
C SER A 18 26.27 -22.99 -1.78
N VAL A 19 25.37 -23.10 -2.74
CA VAL A 19 24.46 -21.99 -3.07
C VAL A 19 23.60 -21.77 -1.84
N LYS A 20 23.84 -20.67 -1.10
CA LYS A 20 22.93 -20.28 -0.02
C LYS A 20 21.56 -20.07 -0.64
N ALA A 21 20.57 -20.79 -0.13
CA ALA A 21 19.18 -20.59 -0.54
C ALA A 21 18.81 -19.13 -0.27
N GLY A 22 18.22 -18.46 -1.27
CA GLY A 22 17.76 -17.08 -1.13
C GLY A 22 16.66 -16.94 -0.07
N PRO A 23 16.30 -15.72 0.32
CA PRO A 23 15.28 -15.48 1.34
C PRO A 23 13.91 -16.05 0.91
N ARG A 24 13.17 -16.61 1.86
CA ARG A 24 11.82 -17.17 1.67
C ARG A 24 10.89 -16.69 2.77
N ALA A 25 9.57 -16.64 2.49
CA ALA A 25 8.56 -16.42 3.52
C ALA A 25 8.27 -17.72 4.27
N SER A 26 8.28 -17.66 5.60
CA SER A 26 7.71 -18.68 6.48
C SER A 26 6.43 -18.12 7.07
N VAL A 27 5.28 -18.50 6.48
CA VAL A 27 3.95 -18.01 6.90
C VAL A 27 3.44 -18.90 8.03
N GLU A 28 3.21 -18.29 9.20
CA GLU A 28 2.73 -18.97 10.41
C GLU A 28 1.21 -19.07 10.45
N SER A 29 0.53 -18.01 10.02
CA SER A 29 -0.94 -17.96 10.01
C SER A 29 -1.46 -16.96 9.00
N ILE A 30 -2.62 -17.27 8.42
CA ILE A 30 -3.45 -16.32 7.65
C ILE A 30 -4.86 -16.36 8.24
N SER A 31 -5.47 -15.19 8.42
CA SER A 31 -6.83 -15.08 8.93
C SER A 31 -7.58 -13.89 8.35
N VAL A 32 -8.90 -13.99 8.30
CA VAL A 32 -9.80 -12.86 8.03
C VAL A 32 -9.90 -12.02 9.30
N ILE A 33 -9.79 -10.70 9.15
CA ILE A 33 -9.88 -9.74 10.26
C ILE A 33 -11.07 -8.79 10.13
N SER A 34 -11.82 -8.84 9.03
CA SER A 34 -13.09 -8.11 8.88
C SER A 34 -14.11 -8.58 9.91
N ARG A 35 -14.72 -7.63 10.63
CA ARG A 35 -15.80 -7.89 11.60
C ARG A 35 -17.19 -7.84 10.99
N GLN A 36 -17.33 -7.26 9.80
CA GLN A 36 -18.58 -7.08 9.08
C GLN A 36 -18.41 -7.56 7.63
N PRO A 37 -18.26 -8.89 7.40
CA PRO A 37 -17.97 -9.45 6.07
C PRO A 37 -19.14 -9.30 5.09
N GLU A 38 -20.32 -8.87 5.56
CA GLU A 38 -21.47 -8.48 4.74
C GLU A 38 -21.25 -7.17 3.97
N PHE A 39 -20.20 -6.41 4.30
CA PHE A 39 -19.74 -5.23 3.55
C PHE A 39 -18.44 -5.51 2.81
N TYR A 40 -18.26 -4.83 1.69
CA TYR A 40 -16.98 -4.81 1.00
C TYR A 40 -15.98 -3.93 1.77
N HIS A 41 -14.82 -4.47 2.09
CA HIS A 41 -13.70 -3.77 2.71
C HIS A 41 -12.53 -3.71 1.74
N GLY A 42 -11.92 -2.53 1.58
CA GLY A 42 -10.82 -2.35 0.63
C GLY A 42 -9.71 -1.43 1.10
N TRP A 43 -8.57 -1.62 0.47
CA TRP A 43 -7.40 -0.73 0.52
C TRP A 43 -6.91 -0.44 1.93
N PRO A 44 -6.53 -1.46 2.72
CA PRO A 44 -6.07 -1.26 4.08
C PRO A 44 -4.64 -0.72 4.11
N THR A 45 -4.36 0.06 5.16
CA THR A 45 -2.99 0.39 5.57
C THR A 45 -2.82 0.09 7.04
N LEU A 46 -1.71 -0.56 7.39
CA LEU A 46 -1.35 -0.99 8.74
C LEU A 46 -0.28 -0.05 9.31
N ALA A 47 -0.48 0.39 10.55
CA ALA A 47 0.54 1.08 11.34
C ALA A 47 0.72 0.40 12.71
N GLN A 48 1.90 0.56 13.30
CA GLN A 48 2.19 0.09 14.66
C GLN A 48 2.54 1.29 15.53
N ASP A 49 1.91 1.39 16.69
CA ASP A 49 2.21 2.43 17.68
C ASP A 49 3.46 2.09 18.51
N GLN A 50 3.91 3.05 19.30
CA GLN A 50 5.12 2.93 20.14
C GLN A 50 4.99 1.87 21.24
N GLN A 51 3.77 1.49 21.61
CA GLN A 51 3.45 0.45 22.58
C GLN A 51 3.31 -0.95 21.94
N GLY A 52 3.42 -1.04 20.63
CA GLY A 52 3.27 -2.28 19.86
C GLY A 52 1.83 -2.56 19.43
N GLY A 53 0.90 -1.66 19.71
CA GLY A 53 -0.48 -1.72 19.22
C GLY A 53 -0.54 -1.60 17.70
N LEU A 54 -1.46 -2.32 17.07
CA LEU A 54 -1.66 -2.31 15.63
C LEU A 54 -2.95 -1.56 15.28
N LEU A 55 -2.89 -0.74 14.25
CA LEU A 55 -4.03 -0.01 13.69
C LEU A 55 -4.12 -0.28 12.19
N VAL A 56 -5.32 -0.60 11.72
CA VAL A 56 -5.61 -0.73 10.28
C VAL A 56 -6.66 0.30 9.91
N ALA A 57 -6.29 1.24 9.03
CA ALA A 57 -7.24 2.12 8.37
C ALA A 57 -7.63 1.52 7.02
N TYR A 58 -8.90 1.62 6.64
CA TYR A 58 -9.42 1.06 5.40
C TYR A 58 -10.72 1.75 4.97
N SER A 59 -11.15 1.53 3.73
CA SER A 59 -12.46 1.95 3.26
C SER A 59 -13.46 0.81 3.49
N GLY A 60 -14.45 1.06 4.35
CA GLY A 60 -15.49 0.12 4.75
C GLY A 60 -16.91 0.61 4.44
N GLY A 61 -17.92 -0.09 4.97
CA GLY A 61 -19.34 0.24 4.78
C GLY A 61 -19.85 0.15 3.33
N ARG A 62 -19.13 -0.51 2.45
CA ARG A 62 -19.34 -0.51 1.00
C ARG A 62 -20.22 -1.66 0.55
N GLU A 63 -21.03 -1.43 -0.48
CA GLU A 63 -21.78 -2.51 -1.18
C GLU A 63 -20.91 -3.20 -2.26
N ALA A 64 -19.90 -2.51 -2.78
CA ALA A 64 -19.05 -2.97 -3.88
C ALA A 64 -17.76 -2.16 -3.96
N HIS A 65 -16.83 -2.59 -4.82
CA HIS A 65 -15.58 -1.89 -5.12
C HIS A 65 -15.78 -0.41 -5.45
N ILE A 66 -16.83 -0.07 -6.19
CA ILE A 66 -17.26 1.30 -6.46
C ILE A 66 -18.69 1.45 -5.98
N CYS A 67 -18.94 2.34 -5.02
CA CYS A 67 -20.27 2.62 -4.51
C CYS A 67 -20.28 4.01 -3.81
N PRO A 68 -21.47 4.61 -3.57
CA PRO A 68 -21.58 5.92 -2.91
C PRO A 68 -21.48 5.86 -1.37
N PHE A 69 -21.23 4.67 -0.77
CA PHE A 69 -21.36 4.43 0.68
C PHE A 69 -20.01 4.19 1.36
N GLY A 70 -18.90 4.37 0.62
CA GLY A 70 -17.56 4.21 1.18
C GLY A 70 -17.31 5.21 2.30
N ARG A 71 -16.79 4.71 3.43
CA ARG A 71 -16.39 5.50 4.60
C ARG A 71 -15.03 5.04 5.12
N VAL A 72 -14.34 5.90 5.85
CA VAL A 72 -13.03 5.54 6.44
C VAL A 72 -13.25 4.95 7.81
N GLU A 73 -12.76 3.74 8.00
CA GLU A 73 -12.85 2.97 9.24
C GLU A 73 -11.46 2.60 9.77
N ILE A 74 -11.37 2.43 11.10
CA ILE A 74 -10.17 1.92 11.78
C ILE A 74 -10.54 0.75 12.66
N ILE A 75 -9.74 -0.32 12.62
CA ILE A 75 -9.74 -1.40 13.62
C ILE A 75 -8.39 -1.45 14.33
N ARG A 76 -8.37 -1.97 15.56
CA ARG A 76 -7.21 -2.00 16.44
C ARG A 76 -6.95 -3.38 16.99
N SER A 77 -5.68 -3.68 17.25
CA SER A 77 -5.26 -4.86 18.00
C SER A 77 -4.18 -4.48 19.01
N SER A 78 -4.34 -4.90 20.24
CA SER A 78 -3.36 -4.73 21.34
C SER A 78 -2.60 -6.01 21.68
N ASP A 79 -2.81 -7.09 20.93
CA ASP A 79 -2.28 -8.42 21.22
C ASP A 79 -1.49 -9.04 20.05
N GLY A 80 -0.86 -8.20 19.24
CA GLY A 80 -0.05 -8.63 18.10
C GLY A 80 -0.88 -9.15 16.93
N GLY A 81 -2.10 -8.64 16.74
CA GLY A 81 -2.97 -8.98 15.62
C GLY A 81 -3.76 -10.26 15.82
N ARG A 82 -3.84 -10.82 17.03
CA ARG A 82 -4.66 -12.01 17.32
C ARG A 82 -6.14 -11.68 17.38
N ASN A 83 -6.49 -10.58 18.03
CA ASN A 83 -7.85 -10.05 18.12
C ASN A 83 -7.90 -8.61 17.61
N TRP A 84 -9.03 -8.25 17.01
CA TRP A 84 -9.27 -6.92 16.45
C TRP A 84 -10.58 -6.34 17.01
N SER A 85 -10.58 -5.02 17.22
CA SER A 85 -11.77 -4.29 17.67
C SER A 85 -12.86 -4.30 16.60
N TRP A 86 -14.07 -3.88 17.00
CA TRP A 86 -15.06 -3.43 16.05
C TRP A 86 -14.57 -2.18 15.30
N PRO A 87 -15.07 -1.94 14.08
CA PRO A 87 -14.73 -0.74 13.31
C PRO A 87 -15.16 0.55 14.04
N GLN A 88 -14.24 1.51 14.06
CA GLN A 88 -14.53 2.90 14.39
C GLN A 88 -14.61 3.68 13.08
N VAL A 89 -15.77 4.27 12.77
CA VAL A 89 -15.92 5.20 11.64
C VAL A 89 -15.28 6.52 12.02
N ILE A 90 -14.34 7.02 11.21
CA ILE A 90 -13.65 8.30 11.46
C ILE A 90 -13.96 9.35 10.42
N LEU A 91 -14.44 8.94 9.24
CA LEU A 91 -14.97 9.82 8.20
C LEU A 91 -16.09 9.10 7.44
N ASP A 92 -17.22 9.76 7.25
CA ASP A 92 -18.34 9.31 6.43
C ASP A 92 -18.87 10.54 5.70
N SER A 93 -18.25 10.87 4.57
CA SER A 93 -18.69 12.01 3.77
C SER A 93 -19.93 11.67 2.94
N PRO A 94 -20.66 12.66 2.42
CA PRO A 94 -21.83 12.39 1.56
C PRO A 94 -21.50 11.75 0.20
N ILE A 95 -20.23 11.51 -0.13
CA ILE A 95 -19.78 10.84 -1.35
C ILE A 95 -18.78 9.73 -1.00
N ASP A 96 -18.32 8.95 -1.97
CA ASP A 96 -17.46 7.78 -1.75
C ASP A 96 -16.10 8.17 -1.15
N ASP A 97 -15.82 7.80 0.11
CA ASP A 97 -14.51 7.93 0.77
C ASP A 97 -13.67 6.68 0.50
N ARG A 98 -12.44 6.85 -0.05
CA ARG A 98 -11.63 5.77 -0.60
C ARG A 98 -10.19 5.80 -0.09
N ASP A 99 -9.54 4.62 -0.15
CA ASP A 99 -8.10 4.40 0.00
C ASP A 99 -7.50 5.08 1.24
N ALA A 100 -7.77 4.47 2.40
CA ALA A 100 -7.34 5.02 3.68
C ALA A 100 -5.89 4.64 4.00
N GLY A 101 -4.98 5.62 3.97
CA GLY A 101 -3.62 5.50 4.48
C GLY A 101 -3.54 5.86 5.96
N ILE A 102 -2.60 5.27 6.72
CA ILE A 102 -2.35 5.66 8.11
C ILE A 102 -0.85 5.79 8.36
N CYS A 103 -0.47 6.84 9.11
CA CYS A 103 0.88 7.06 9.60
C CYS A 103 0.84 7.46 11.08
N ILE A 104 1.80 6.98 11.87
CA ILE A 104 2.03 7.42 13.25
C ILE A 104 3.29 8.26 13.25
N THR A 105 3.15 9.51 13.71
CA THR A 105 4.26 10.47 13.73
C THR A 105 5.20 10.21 14.92
N PRO A 106 6.43 10.76 14.91
CA PRO A 106 7.32 10.69 16.08
C PRO A 106 6.72 11.25 17.36
N ALA A 107 5.82 12.22 17.25
CA ALA A 107 5.09 12.80 18.39
C ALA A 107 3.93 11.91 18.87
N GLY A 108 3.66 10.77 18.23
CA GLY A 108 2.56 9.88 18.56
C GLY A 108 1.21 10.27 17.96
N SER A 109 1.16 11.31 17.12
CA SER A 109 -0.07 11.66 16.40
C SER A 109 -0.39 10.62 15.33
N LEU A 110 -1.68 10.35 15.15
CA LEU A 110 -2.19 9.52 14.05
C LEU A 110 -2.60 10.44 12.90
N LEU A 111 -2.14 10.14 11.70
CA LEU A 111 -2.56 10.78 10.47
C LEU A 111 -3.27 9.75 9.60
N VAL A 112 -4.48 10.04 9.16
CA VAL A 112 -5.21 9.19 8.20
C VAL A 112 -5.48 9.99 6.94
N THR A 113 -5.06 9.43 5.81
CA THR A 113 -5.26 10.02 4.48
C THR A 113 -6.41 9.31 3.78
N THR A 114 -7.13 10.02 2.94
CA THR A 114 -8.18 9.48 2.07
C THR A 114 -8.40 10.40 0.88
N PHE A 115 -9.10 9.94 -0.13
CA PHE A 115 -9.66 10.80 -1.16
C PHE A 115 -11.13 10.47 -1.37
N THR A 116 -11.86 11.41 -1.89
CA THR A 116 -13.27 11.24 -2.23
C THR A 116 -13.45 11.03 -3.73
N SER A 117 -14.48 10.29 -4.12
CA SER A 117 -14.71 9.91 -5.50
C SER A 117 -16.19 10.05 -5.91
N LEU A 118 -16.40 10.37 -7.18
CA LEU A 118 -17.69 10.36 -7.84
C LEU A 118 -17.80 9.25 -8.89
N ALA A 119 -16.86 8.29 -8.91
CA ALA A 119 -16.85 7.20 -9.88
C ALA A 119 -18.14 6.36 -9.84
N TYR A 120 -18.81 6.30 -8.69
CA TYR A 120 -20.09 5.62 -8.55
C TYR A 120 -21.18 6.19 -9.48
N ARG A 121 -21.11 7.45 -9.86
CA ARG A 121 -22.08 8.07 -10.77
C ARG A 121 -22.01 7.48 -12.17
N THR A 122 -20.82 7.15 -12.66
CA THR A 122 -20.65 6.45 -13.94
C THR A 122 -21.24 5.05 -13.86
N VAL A 123 -21.01 4.32 -12.77
CA VAL A 123 -21.59 2.99 -12.55
C VAL A 123 -23.12 3.08 -12.48
N PHE A 124 -23.64 4.03 -11.72
CA PHE A 124 -25.08 4.25 -11.57
C PHE A 124 -25.78 4.63 -12.88
N ALA A 125 -25.14 5.43 -13.73
CA ALA A 125 -25.68 5.80 -15.04
C ALA A 125 -25.89 4.61 -15.99
N HIS A 126 -25.24 3.47 -15.74
CA HIS A 126 -25.34 2.24 -16.53
C HIS A 126 -26.07 1.10 -15.79
N ALA A 127 -26.73 1.39 -14.68
CA ALA A 127 -27.32 0.40 -13.77
C ALA A 127 -28.77 -0.01 -14.17
N ASN A 128 -29.05 -0.20 -15.46
CA ASN A 128 -30.40 -0.44 -15.99
C ASN A 128 -31.07 -1.71 -15.43
N ASP A 129 -30.28 -2.75 -15.15
CA ASP A 129 -30.78 -4.08 -14.74
C ASP A 129 -30.68 -4.32 -13.23
N TRP A 130 -30.44 -3.26 -12.44
CA TRP A 130 -30.34 -3.43 -10.99
C TRP A 130 -31.72 -3.57 -10.32
N PRO A 131 -31.81 -4.29 -9.20
CA PRO A 131 -33.01 -4.33 -8.38
C PRO A 131 -33.49 -2.91 -8.00
N ALA A 132 -34.79 -2.69 -8.04
CA ALA A 132 -35.40 -1.37 -7.79
C ALA A 132 -34.96 -0.76 -6.43
N GLU A 133 -34.85 -1.60 -5.42
CA GLU A 133 -34.38 -1.20 -4.08
C GLU A 133 -32.95 -0.65 -4.11
N ARG A 134 -32.03 -1.32 -4.82
CA ARG A 134 -30.63 -0.85 -4.97
C ARG A 134 -30.58 0.47 -5.74
N LEU A 135 -31.33 0.57 -6.84
CA LEU A 135 -31.47 1.82 -7.59
C LEU A 135 -31.97 2.98 -6.73
N ALA A 136 -32.98 2.73 -5.89
CA ALA A 136 -33.55 3.74 -4.99
C ALA A 136 -32.50 4.21 -3.95
N ARG A 137 -31.73 3.28 -3.33
CA ARG A 137 -30.66 3.63 -2.38
C ARG A 137 -29.58 4.47 -3.03
N TRP A 138 -29.11 4.09 -4.22
CA TRP A 138 -28.05 4.81 -4.93
C TRP A 138 -28.53 6.19 -5.41
N ARG A 139 -29.77 6.29 -5.87
CA ARG A 139 -30.40 7.59 -6.22
C ARG A 139 -30.45 8.50 -5.01
N SER A 140 -30.96 8.01 -3.89
CA SER A 140 -31.00 8.78 -2.64
C SER A 140 -29.62 9.25 -2.21
N ALA A 141 -28.59 8.41 -2.35
CA ALA A 141 -27.21 8.78 -2.05
C ALA A 141 -26.66 9.88 -2.99
N ASP A 142 -26.96 9.83 -4.29
CA ASP A 142 -26.53 10.88 -5.23
C ASP A 142 -27.28 12.21 -5.02
N GLU A 143 -28.58 12.13 -4.75
CA GLU A 143 -29.47 13.30 -4.59
C GLU A 143 -29.24 14.06 -3.26
N ARG A 144 -28.63 13.44 -2.24
CA ARG A 144 -28.35 14.11 -0.96
C ARG A 144 -27.34 15.25 -1.06
N THR A 145 -26.65 15.40 -2.20
CA THR A 145 -25.67 16.46 -2.45
C THR A 145 -25.97 17.22 -3.73
N SER A 146 -25.87 18.55 -3.65
CA SER A 146 -25.90 19.41 -4.84
C SER A 146 -24.61 19.31 -5.66
N PRO A 147 -24.59 19.72 -6.94
CA PRO A 147 -23.38 19.78 -7.75
C PRO A 147 -22.26 20.62 -7.09
N LYS A 148 -22.62 21.72 -6.43
CA LYS A 148 -21.65 22.59 -5.72
C LYS A 148 -21.02 21.86 -4.52
N GLN A 149 -21.82 21.14 -3.75
CA GLN A 149 -21.32 20.34 -2.62
C GLN A 149 -20.41 19.20 -3.10
N ARG A 150 -20.77 18.48 -4.17
CA ARG A 150 -19.92 17.44 -4.75
C ARG A 150 -18.58 18.00 -5.22
N ALA A 151 -18.58 19.15 -5.91
CA ALA A 151 -17.34 19.80 -6.34
C ALA A 151 -16.45 20.22 -5.17
N TYR A 152 -17.03 20.65 -4.04
CA TYR A 152 -16.30 20.98 -2.82
C TYR A 152 -15.72 19.75 -2.12
N LEU A 153 -16.49 18.67 -2.07
CA LEU A 153 -16.13 17.42 -1.39
C LEU A 153 -15.11 16.59 -2.17
N LEU A 154 -15.06 16.72 -3.50
CA LEU A 154 -14.16 15.97 -4.37
C LEU A 154 -12.72 16.47 -4.21
N ASP A 155 -11.96 15.83 -3.31
CA ASP A 155 -10.60 16.26 -2.98
C ASP A 155 -9.78 15.12 -2.33
N THR A 156 -8.57 15.45 -1.91
CA THR A 156 -7.69 14.62 -1.10
C THR A 156 -7.65 15.15 0.32
N TRP A 157 -7.91 14.29 1.28
CA TRP A 157 -8.20 14.65 2.66
C TRP A 157 -7.24 13.99 3.64
N MET A 158 -7.01 14.64 4.76
CA MET A 158 -6.30 14.10 5.91
C MET A 158 -7.07 14.41 7.19
N LEU A 159 -7.05 13.45 8.12
CA LEU A 159 -7.52 13.62 9.50
C LEU A 159 -6.34 13.40 10.42
N ARG A 160 -6.34 14.10 11.56
CA ARG A 160 -5.29 14.02 12.58
C ARG A 160 -5.90 13.77 13.94
N SER A 161 -5.30 12.85 14.71
CA SER A 161 -5.62 12.61 16.11
C SER A 161 -4.35 12.73 16.96
N THR A 162 -4.47 13.27 18.18
CA THR A 162 -3.38 13.41 19.16
C THR A 162 -3.64 12.66 20.46
N ASP A 163 -4.71 11.90 20.51
CA ASP A 163 -5.19 11.16 21.68
C ASP A 163 -5.32 9.65 21.41
N GLY A 164 -4.47 9.13 20.53
CA GLY A 164 -4.49 7.72 20.15
C GLY A 164 -5.69 7.35 19.27
N GLY A 165 -6.34 8.32 18.60
CA GLY A 165 -7.48 8.13 17.72
C GLY A 165 -8.82 8.02 18.45
N MET A 166 -8.92 8.54 19.68
CA MET A 166 -10.20 8.68 20.37
C MET A 166 -11.02 9.79 19.74
N THR A 167 -10.37 10.92 19.45
CA THR A 167 -10.97 12.03 18.70
C THR A 167 -10.13 12.39 17.47
N TRP A 168 -10.77 13.01 16.50
CA TRP A 168 -10.19 13.36 15.21
C TRP A 168 -10.47 14.81 14.87
N SER A 169 -9.53 15.47 14.21
CA SER A 169 -9.74 16.79 13.61
C SER A 169 -10.84 16.75 12.55
N SER A 170 -11.40 17.90 12.21
CA SER A 170 -12.09 18.02 10.93
C SER A 170 -11.14 17.65 9.79
N PRO A 171 -11.64 17.02 8.70
CA PRO A 171 -10.81 16.71 7.55
C PRO A 171 -10.27 18.00 6.92
N PHE A 172 -8.99 17.99 6.55
CA PHE A 172 -8.33 19.10 5.86
C PHE A 172 -7.65 18.62 4.58
N ARG A 173 -7.48 19.54 3.61
CA ARG A 173 -6.92 19.22 2.31
C ARG A 173 -5.42 19.03 2.36
N VAL A 174 -4.95 18.05 1.57
CA VAL A 174 -3.52 17.79 1.32
C VAL A 174 -3.24 17.81 -0.19
N PRO A 175 -2.00 18.19 -0.62
CA PRO A 175 -1.74 18.42 -2.04
C PRO A 175 -1.81 17.18 -2.94
N LEU A 176 -1.70 15.98 -2.37
CA LEU A 176 -1.66 14.71 -3.12
C LEU A 176 -2.22 13.57 -2.28
N ASN A 177 -2.44 12.42 -2.93
CA ASN A 177 -2.89 11.20 -2.29
C ASN A 177 -2.09 9.97 -2.77
N SER A 178 -1.97 9.03 -1.85
CA SER A 178 -1.62 7.64 -2.08
C SER A 178 -2.23 6.78 -0.97
N PRO A 179 -2.65 5.55 -1.24
CA PRO A 179 -3.40 4.71 -0.28
C PRO A 179 -2.60 4.30 0.96
N HIS A 180 -1.25 4.27 0.88
CA HIS A 180 -0.42 3.86 2.01
C HIS A 180 -0.06 5.00 2.98
N GLY A 181 -0.43 6.24 2.65
CA GLY A 181 -0.16 7.40 3.50
C GLY A 181 1.31 7.84 3.52
N PRO A 182 1.65 8.81 4.38
CA PRO A 182 3.01 9.33 4.54
C PRO A 182 3.91 8.38 5.33
N VAL A 183 5.22 8.61 5.22
CA VAL A 183 6.26 7.92 5.97
C VAL A 183 7.06 8.89 6.82
N VAL A 184 7.66 8.41 7.92
CA VAL A 184 8.56 9.17 8.78
C VAL A 184 9.99 8.97 8.26
N LEU A 185 10.72 10.08 8.04
CA LEU A 185 12.13 10.06 7.68
C LEU A 185 13.02 10.12 8.93
N SER A 186 14.30 9.79 8.79
CA SER A 186 15.27 9.75 9.89
C SER A 186 15.50 11.13 10.54
N ASP A 187 15.26 12.22 9.83
CA ASP A 187 15.31 13.59 10.35
C ASP A 187 14.03 14.03 11.10
N GLY A 188 13.06 13.13 11.24
CA GLY A 188 11.80 13.34 11.96
C GLY A 188 10.70 14.02 11.16
N ARG A 189 10.97 14.52 9.93
CA ARG A 189 9.92 15.04 9.07
C ARG A 189 9.11 13.90 8.44
N LEU A 190 7.91 14.24 8.00
CA LEU A 190 7.04 13.34 7.28
C LEU A 190 7.18 13.59 5.78
N LEU A 191 7.26 12.52 5.01
CA LEU A 191 7.26 12.56 3.54
C LEU A 191 6.04 11.82 3.02
N TYR A 192 5.29 12.45 2.10
CA TYR A 192 4.14 11.84 1.46
C TYR A 192 4.37 11.79 -0.05
N ALA A 193 4.58 10.61 -0.59
CA ALA A 193 4.69 10.38 -2.03
C ALA A 193 3.31 10.05 -2.61
N GLY A 194 2.94 10.68 -3.71
CA GLY A 194 1.61 10.46 -4.28
C GLY A 194 1.33 11.26 -5.54
N LYS A 195 0.06 11.36 -5.85
CA LYS A 195 -0.48 12.00 -7.06
C LYS A 195 -1.48 13.09 -6.72
N GLN A 196 -1.45 14.17 -7.47
CA GLN A 196 -2.50 15.19 -7.48
C GLN A 196 -3.71 14.67 -8.28
N LEU A 197 -4.70 14.10 -7.60
CA LEU A 197 -5.81 13.38 -8.25
C LEU A 197 -6.74 14.31 -9.04
N TRP A 198 -7.08 15.47 -8.48
CA TRP A 198 -8.14 16.33 -8.98
C TRP A 198 -7.65 17.62 -9.66
N THR A 199 -6.36 17.67 -9.99
CA THR A 199 -5.79 18.76 -10.78
C THR A 199 -5.75 18.41 -12.27
N SER A 200 -5.71 19.41 -13.16
CA SER A 200 -5.56 19.20 -14.60
C SER A 200 -4.22 18.54 -14.96
N THR A 201 -3.17 18.82 -14.20
CA THR A 201 -1.81 18.33 -14.46
C THR A 201 -1.56 16.93 -13.95
N LYS A 202 -2.32 16.46 -12.96
CA LYS A 202 -2.19 15.13 -12.31
C LYS A 202 -0.74 14.78 -11.95
N LYS A 203 0.06 15.76 -11.50
CA LYS A 203 1.48 15.57 -11.18
C LYS A 203 1.66 14.47 -10.13
N VAL A 204 2.76 13.74 -10.26
CA VAL A 204 3.27 12.83 -9.24
C VAL A 204 4.52 13.41 -8.60
N GLY A 205 4.69 13.19 -7.31
CA GLY A 205 5.80 13.76 -6.56
C GLY A 205 5.65 13.54 -5.06
N VAL A 206 6.30 14.37 -4.30
CA VAL A 206 6.30 14.29 -2.84
C VAL A 206 5.97 15.62 -2.20
N CYS A 207 5.29 15.54 -1.05
CA CYS A 207 5.12 16.65 -0.11
C CYS A 207 5.82 16.31 1.20
N ASP A 208 6.25 17.31 1.96
CA ASP A 208 6.74 17.13 3.31
C ASP A 208 5.94 17.92 4.34
N SER A 209 5.99 17.43 5.58
CA SER A 209 5.51 18.15 6.76
C SER A 209 6.58 18.13 7.85
N ARG A 210 6.76 19.29 8.53
CA ARG A 210 7.71 19.50 9.61
C ARG A 210 7.05 19.90 10.93
N ASP A 211 5.72 19.89 10.96
CA ASP A 211 4.88 20.36 12.05
C ASP A 211 3.88 19.30 12.52
N ASP A 212 4.32 18.03 12.50
CA ASP A 212 3.53 16.89 12.95
C ASP A 212 2.26 16.67 12.10
N GLY A 213 2.40 16.87 10.77
CA GLY A 213 1.35 16.60 9.80
C GLY A 213 0.25 17.66 9.71
N LYS A 214 0.42 18.83 10.34
CA LYS A 214 -0.57 19.92 10.30
C LYS A 214 -0.58 20.63 8.96
N THR A 215 0.61 20.88 8.39
CA THR A 215 0.75 21.50 7.07
C THR A 215 1.64 20.68 6.16
N TRP A 216 1.36 20.73 4.86
CA TRP A 216 2.03 19.96 3.84
C TRP A 216 2.46 20.85 2.68
N ASN A 217 3.75 20.80 2.35
CA ASN A 217 4.32 21.60 1.28
C ASN A 217 4.81 20.69 0.15
N TRP A 218 4.54 21.10 -1.10
CA TRP A 218 5.11 20.41 -2.25
C TRP A 218 6.64 20.54 -2.22
N LEU A 219 7.34 19.40 -2.25
CA LEU A 219 8.79 19.37 -2.10
C LEU A 219 9.49 19.09 -3.45
N GLY A 220 9.05 18.06 -4.17
CA GLY A 220 9.68 17.66 -5.41
C GLY A 220 8.72 16.92 -6.34
N SER A 221 8.89 17.12 -7.65
CA SER A 221 8.18 16.37 -8.68
C SER A 221 9.00 15.18 -9.14
N ILE A 222 8.37 14.01 -9.30
CA ILE A 222 8.98 12.86 -9.94
C ILE A 222 8.85 13.03 -11.44
N PRO A 223 9.94 12.92 -12.22
CA PRO A 223 9.90 13.02 -13.69
C PRO A 223 9.00 11.95 -14.31
N VAL A 224 8.52 12.20 -15.50
CA VAL A 224 7.80 11.21 -16.30
C VAL A 224 8.77 10.61 -17.32
N ARG A 225 8.73 9.29 -17.52
CA ARG A 225 9.53 8.65 -18.56
C ARG A 225 9.15 9.19 -19.94
N PRO A 226 10.08 9.25 -20.91
CA PRO A 226 9.72 9.53 -22.29
C PRO A 226 8.61 8.60 -22.77
N SER A 227 7.60 9.14 -23.44
CA SER A 227 6.42 8.42 -23.95
C SER A 227 5.38 7.95 -22.94
N ASP A 228 5.61 8.16 -21.64
CA ASP A 228 4.60 7.86 -20.63
C ASP A 228 3.62 9.01 -20.44
N ASN A 229 2.38 8.65 -20.10
CA ASN A 229 1.36 9.58 -19.62
C ASN A 229 1.39 9.60 -18.08
N VAL A 230 1.63 10.76 -17.48
CA VAL A 230 1.60 10.94 -16.02
C VAL A 230 0.27 10.53 -15.40
N ALA A 231 -0.82 10.59 -16.17
CA ALA A 231 -2.13 10.15 -15.72
C ALA A 231 -2.20 8.64 -15.39
N GLU A 232 -1.28 7.85 -15.96
CA GLU A 232 -1.18 6.40 -15.77
C GLU A 232 -0.19 6.01 -14.66
N TYR A 233 0.42 6.97 -13.97
CA TYR A 233 1.15 6.75 -12.72
C TYR A 233 0.18 6.88 -11.55
N HIS A 234 0.17 5.87 -10.67
CA HIS A 234 -0.77 5.77 -9.56
C HIS A 234 -0.06 5.34 -8.28
N GLU A 235 -0.69 5.53 -7.15
CA GLU A 235 -0.44 4.89 -5.87
C GLU A 235 1.06 4.71 -5.56
N LEU A 236 1.70 5.82 -5.21
CA LEU A 236 3.11 5.85 -4.85
C LEU A 236 3.30 5.48 -3.37
N HIS A 237 4.42 4.85 -3.04
CA HIS A 237 4.87 4.71 -1.66
C HIS A 237 6.38 4.94 -1.55
N ALA A 238 6.81 5.57 -0.46
CA ALA A 238 8.20 5.91 -0.20
C ALA A 238 8.81 5.08 0.92
N VAL A 239 10.13 4.94 0.92
CA VAL A 239 10.93 4.48 2.05
C VAL A 239 12.29 5.17 2.03
N GLU A 240 12.82 5.51 3.20
CA GLU A 240 14.20 5.96 3.36
C GLU A 240 15.11 4.77 3.66
N THR A 241 16.19 4.62 2.92
CA THR A 241 17.23 3.61 3.15
C THR A 241 18.06 3.96 4.39
N LEU A 242 18.88 3.01 4.85
CA LEU A 242 19.81 3.24 5.98
C LEU A 242 20.80 4.39 5.73
N HIS A 243 21.09 4.70 4.47
CA HIS A 243 22.04 5.74 4.08
C HIS A 243 21.38 7.04 3.64
N GLY A 244 20.08 7.25 3.93
CA GLY A 244 19.35 8.48 3.66
C GLY A 244 18.83 8.66 2.24
N ARG A 245 19.12 7.73 1.30
CA ARG A 245 18.46 7.71 -0.01
C ARG A 245 16.99 7.41 0.18
N ILE A 246 16.13 8.11 -0.54
CA ILE A 246 14.70 7.82 -0.56
C ILE A 246 14.37 7.07 -1.85
N VAL A 247 13.67 5.96 -1.71
CA VAL A 247 13.16 5.13 -2.81
C VAL A 247 11.66 5.29 -2.87
N VAL A 248 11.11 5.52 -4.06
CA VAL A 248 9.66 5.56 -4.31
C VAL A 248 9.29 4.51 -5.33
N HIS A 249 8.30 3.67 -5.01
CA HIS A 249 7.65 2.81 -5.97
C HIS A 249 6.41 3.48 -6.53
N ILE A 250 6.12 3.19 -7.80
CA ILE A 250 5.02 3.78 -8.57
C ILE A 250 4.25 2.65 -9.25
N ARG A 251 2.94 2.58 -9.03
CA ARG A 251 2.05 1.73 -9.82
C ARG A 251 1.93 2.30 -11.23
N ASN A 252 2.27 1.48 -12.22
CA ASN A 252 2.33 1.89 -13.63
C ASN A 252 1.24 1.20 -14.47
N HIS A 253 0.42 2.01 -15.15
CA HIS A 253 -0.59 1.56 -16.11
C HIS A 253 -0.25 1.96 -17.55
N ASN A 254 0.89 2.60 -17.79
CA ASN A 254 1.35 2.93 -19.15
C ASN A 254 1.58 1.67 -19.97
N ALA A 255 1.43 1.77 -21.30
CA ALA A 255 1.63 0.67 -22.23
C ALA A 255 3.06 0.09 -22.19
N LEU A 256 4.05 0.91 -21.86
CA LEU A 256 5.41 0.45 -21.58
C LEU A 256 5.46 -0.15 -20.16
N ASN A 257 5.75 -1.44 -20.09
CA ASN A 257 5.78 -2.23 -18.83
C ASN A 257 4.44 -2.21 -18.04
N PRO A 258 3.29 -2.55 -18.63
CA PRO A 258 2.01 -2.43 -17.96
C PRO A 258 1.93 -3.35 -16.74
N GLY A 259 1.62 -2.77 -15.57
CA GLY A 259 1.54 -3.50 -14.30
C GLY A 259 2.89 -3.87 -13.66
N GLU A 260 4.03 -3.47 -14.27
CA GLU A 260 5.33 -3.53 -13.62
C GLU A 260 5.51 -2.34 -12.69
N THR A 261 6.00 -2.59 -11.47
CA THR A 261 6.36 -1.54 -10.53
C THR A 261 7.52 -0.74 -11.08
N LEU A 262 7.36 0.59 -11.15
CA LEU A 262 8.46 1.49 -11.44
C LEU A 262 9.06 2.02 -10.13
N GLN A 263 10.34 2.37 -10.18
CA GLN A 263 11.09 2.92 -9.06
C GLN A 263 11.75 4.25 -9.47
N SER A 264 11.79 5.20 -8.54
CA SER A 264 12.50 6.46 -8.63
C SER A 264 13.21 6.72 -7.31
N GLU A 265 14.38 7.35 -7.33
CA GLU A 265 15.22 7.61 -6.17
C GLU A 265 15.55 9.10 -6.03
N SER A 266 15.78 9.49 -4.77
CA SER A 266 16.26 10.82 -4.38
C SER A 266 17.43 10.69 -3.40
N ASP A 267 18.52 11.40 -3.66
CA ASP A 267 19.69 11.50 -2.78
C ASP A 267 19.80 12.85 -2.06
N ASP A 268 18.82 13.74 -2.27
CA ASP A 268 18.80 15.11 -1.71
C ASP A 268 17.61 15.39 -0.78
N GLY A 269 17.07 14.31 -0.20
CA GLY A 269 15.97 14.37 0.76
C GLY A 269 14.61 14.63 0.12
N GLY A 270 14.41 14.25 -1.14
CA GLY A 270 13.13 14.31 -1.85
C GLY A 270 12.95 15.55 -2.72
N LYS A 271 13.98 16.38 -2.91
CA LYS A 271 13.87 17.61 -3.72
C LYS A 271 13.98 17.32 -5.22
N SER A 272 14.89 16.42 -5.61
CA SER A 272 15.04 15.93 -6.97
C SER A 272 14.97 14.41 -7.05
N TRP A 273 14.58 13.87 -8.21
CA TRP A 273 14.26 12.48 -8.42
C TRP A 273 14.84 11.97 -9.74
N THR A 274 15.27 10.73 -9.76
CA THR A 274 15.63 10.04 -10.99
C THR A 274 14.40 9.85 -11.88
N VAL A 275 14.61 9.70 -13.20
CA VAL A 275 13.54 9.26 -14.08
C VAL A 275 13.12 7.84 -13.68
N PRO A 276 11.81 7.57 -13.48
CA PRO A 276 11.34 6.25 -13.10
C PRO A 276 11.84 5.14 -14.03
N HIS A 277 12.22 4.02 -13.48
CA HIS A 277 12.70 2.85 -14.23
C HIS A 277 12.02 1.57 -13.75
N PRO A 278 11.86 0.54 -14.59
CA PRO A 278 11.32 -0.75 -14.19
C PRO A 278 12.31 -1.50 -13.30
N ILE A 279 11.78 -2.29 -12.34
CA ILE A 279 12.59 -3.09 -11.42
C ILE A 279 12.43 -4.60 -11.65
N GLY A 280 11.82 -5.02 -12.75
CA GLY A 280 11.58 -6.43 -13.06
C GLY A 280 10.53 -7.10 -12.17
N VAL A 281 9.67 -6.31 -11.48
CA VAL A 281 8.63 -6.83 -10.59
C VAL A 281 7.26 -6.44 -11.09
N TRP A 282 6.49 -7.44 -11.52
CA TRP A 282 5.09 -7.24 -11.82
C TRP A 282 4.25 -7.41 -10.55
N GLY A 283 3.63 -6.35 -10.08
CA GLY A 283 2.81 -6.37 -8.86
C GLY A 283 2.40 -4.97 -8.44
N LEU A 284 1.15 -4.80 -7.95
CA LEU A 284 0.58 -3.48 -7.68
C LEU A 284 -0.59 -3.51 -6.69
N PRO A 285 -0.73 -2.41 -5.91
CA PRO A 285 0.32 -1.45 -5.61
C PRO A 285 1.37 -2.08 -4.69
N SER A 286 2.51 -1.42 -4.57
CA SER A 286 3.61 -1.85 -3.70
C SER A 286 3.70 -0.94 -2.48
N GLN A 287 3.82 -1.54 -1.29
CA GLN A 287 4.18 -0.86 -0.05
C GLN A 287 5.63 -1.17 0.29
N LEU A 288 6.38 -0.17 0.73
CA LEU A 288 7.79 -0.26 1.10
C LEU A 288 7.96 -0.17 2.62
N LEU A 289 8.85 -0.98 3.18
CA LEU A 289 9.22 -0.96 4.58
C LEU A 289 10.73 -1.12 4.72
N ARG A 290 11.37 -0.30 5.56
CA ARG A 290 12.74 -0.56 6.01
C ARG A 290 12.69 -1.48 7.24
N LEU A 291 13.29 -2.66 7.11
CA LEU A 291 13.46 -3.61 8.20
C LEU A 291 14.50 -3.09 9.21
N ARG A 292 14.46 -3.61 10.44
CA ARG A 292 15.40 -3.20 11.50
C ARG A 292 16.85 -3.51 11.19
N ASP A 293 17.11 -4.51 10.34
CA ASP A 293 18.45 -4.86 9.87
C ASP A 293 18.94 -4.00 8.70
N GLY A 294 18.13 -3.01 8.28
CA GLY A 294 18.44 -2.06 7.22
C GLY A 294 18.03 -2.51 5.82
N ARG A 295 17.65 -3.77 5.62
CA ARG A 295 17.09 -4.23 4.34
C ARG A 295 15.76 -3.53 4.04
N LEU A 296 15.43 -3.44 2.76
CA LEU A 296 14.12 -2.99 2.32
C LEU A 296 13.24 -4.20 2.02
N LEU A 297 11.98 -4.10 2.39
CA LEU A 297 10.91 -5.02 2.02
C LEU A 297 9.91 -4.27 1.15
N MET A 298 9.54 -4.84 -0.01
CA MET A 298 8.37 -4.45 -0.76
C MET A 298 7.31 -5.54 -0.64
N SER A 299 6.07 -5.16 -0.36
CA SER A 299 4.90 -6.04 -0.39
C SER A 299 3.96 -5.57 -1.48
N TYR A 300 3.39 -6.48 -2.27
CA TYR A 300 2.53 -6.13 -3.41
C TYR A 300 1.46 -7.17 -3.68
N GLY A 301 0.33 -6.72 -4.26
CA GLY A 301 -0.72 -7.59 -4.76
C GLY A 301 -0.30 -8.25 -6.08
N TYR A 302 -0.37 -9.57 -6.15
CA TYR A 302 -0.11 -10.34 -7.36
C TYR A 302 -1.44 -10.75 -8.00
N ARG A 303 -1.89 -9.96 -8.98
CA ARG A 303 -3.21 -10.09 -9.64
C ARG A 303 -3.18 -10.98 -10.87
N ARG A 304 -2.38 -12.03 -10.84
CA ARG A 304 -2.32 -13.13 -11.81
C ARG A 304 -2.50 -14.46 -11.08
N ALA A 305 -2.93 -15.51 -11.79
CA ALA A 305 -3.02 -16.83 -11.17
C ALA A 305 -1.61 -17.39 -10.83
N PRO A 306 -1.41 -17.94 -9.62
CA PRO A 306 -2.34 -17.98 -8.50
C PRO A 306 -2.46 -16.60 -7.83
N PHE A 307 -3.72 -16.12 -7.67
CA PHE A 307 -4.00 -14.80 -7.10
C PHE A 307 -3.62 -14.73 -5.62
N GLY A 308 -2.99 -13.63 -5.19
CA GLY A 308 -2.57 -13.46 -3.81
C GLY A 308 -1.61 -12.29 -3.61
N ASN A 309 -0.80 -12.37 -2.55
CA ASN A 309 0.15 -11.32 -2.20
C ASN A 309 1.55 -11.88 -2.06
N GLN A 310 2.52 -11.10 -2.48
CA GLN A 310 3.94 -11.43 -2.44
C GLN A 310 4.75 -10.30 -1.82
N ALA A 311 5.97 -10.63 -1.43
CA ALA A 311 6.96 -9.66 -1.02
C ALA A 311 8.31 -9.92 -1.71
N ARG A 312 9.20 -8.94 -1.70
CA ARG A 312 10.62 -9.08 -2.08
C ARG A 312 11.49 -8.28 -1.14
N VAL A 313 12.73 -8.69 -1.00
CA VAL A 313 13.72 -8.05 -0.13
C VAL A 313 14.84 -7.49 -0.97
N SER A 314 15.32 -6.30 -0.60
CA SER A 314 16.53 -5.70 -1.14
C SER A 314 17.55 -5.51 -0.02
N SER A 315 18.80 -5.98 -0.24
CA SER A 315 19.92 -5.80 0.67
C SER A 315 20.88 -4.70 0.23
N ASP A 316 20.60 -4.01 -0.87
CA ASP A 316 21.47 -3.03 -1.51
C ASP A 316 20.82 -1.66 -1.68
N GLY A 317 19.80 -1.37 -0.83
CA GLY A 317 19.11 -0.08 -0.83
C GLY A 317 18.16 0.12 -2.02
N GLY A 318 17.55 -0.94 -2.49
CA GLY A 318 16.56 -0.93 -3.57
C GLY A 318 17.14 -1.07 -4.98
N LYS A 319 18.46 -1.30 -5.13
CA LYS A 319 19.07 -1.49 -6.45
C LYS A 319 18.66 -2.81 -7.10
N THR A 320 18.58 -3.87 -6.29
CA THR A 320 18.10 -5.19 -6.71
C THR A 320 17.10 -5.74 -5.71
N TRP A 321 16.19 -6.59 -6.19
CA TRP A 321 15.14 -7.22 -5.40
C TRP A 321 15.23 -8.75 -5.52
N SER A 322 15.03 -9.46 -4.42
CA SER A 322 15.07 -10.92 -4.35
C SER A 322 14.00 -11.57 -5.25
N GLU A 323 14.06 -12.88 -5.38
CA GLU A 323 12.92 -13.68 -5.84
C GLU A 323 11.69 -13.46 -4.95
N PRO A 324 10.45 -13.72 -5.46
CA PRO A 324 9.23 -13.47 -4.70
C PRO A 324 9.13 -14.35 -3.46
N LEU A 325 8.78 -13.73 -2.34
CA LEU A 325 8.39 -14.36 -1.09
C LEU A 325 6.86 -14.47 -1.09
N LEU A 326 6.34 -15.69 -1.12
CA LEU A 326 4.91 -15.94 -1.21
C LEU A 326 4.24 -15.73 0.16
N ILE A 327 3.31 -14.77 0.26
CA ILE A 327 2.52 -14.50 1.46
C ILE A 327 1.18 -15.23 1.39
N SER A 328 0.48 -15.13 0.25
CA SER A 328 -0.79 -15.83 0.00
C SER A 328 -0.93 -16.18 -1.50
N SER A 329 -1.74 -17.21 -1.81
CA SER A 329 -1.98 -17.67 -3.19
C SER A 329 -3.37 -18.29 -3.37
N ASP A 330 -4.32 -17.95 -2.50
CA ASP A 330 -5.65 -18.55 -2.41
C ASP A 330 -6.79 -17.56 -2.71
N GLY A 331 -6.48 -16.42 -3.34
CA GLY A 331 -7.45 -15.43 -3.76
C GLY A 331 -8.41 -15.94 -4.84
N ALA A 332 -9.66 -15.48 -4.82
CA ALA A 332 -10.69 -15.88 -5.77
C ALA A 332 -10.53 -15.22 -7.15
N GLY A 333 -9.80 -14.10 -7.24
CA GLY A 333 -9.62 -13.33 -8.47
C GLY A 333 -8.73 -12.11 -8.28
N GLY A 334 -8.71 -11.21 -9.26
CA GLY A 334 -7.82 -10.03 -9.27
C GLY A 334 -8.26 -8.85 -8.38
N ASP A 335 -9.42 -8.92 -7.73
CA ASP A 335 -9.85 -7.89 -6.77
C ASP A 335 -9.23 -8.16 -5.38
N LEU A 336 -7.97 -7.82 -5.28
CA LEU A 336 -7.11 -8.06 -4.12
C LEU A 336 -5.94 -7.08 -4.08
N GLY A 337 -5.22 -7.06 -2.96
CA GLY A 337 -3.91 -6.43 -2.82
C GLY A 337 -3.89 -5.32 -1.80
N TYR A 338 -3.12 -4.27 -2.09
CA TYR A 338 -2.80 -3.19 -1.15
C TYR A 338 -2.22 -3.75 0.16
N PRO A 339 -1.24 -4.67 0.07
CA PRO A 339 -0.62 -5.19 1.28
C PRO A 339 0.13 -4.09 2.00
N SER A 340 -0.03 -4.06 3.31
CA SER A 340 0.69 -3.16 4.20
C SER A 340 1.32 -3.96 5.33
N THR A 341 2.62 -3.80 5.53
CA THR A 341 3.45 -4.64 6.39
C THR A 341 4.12 -3.81 7.48
N VAL A 342 4.13 -4.35 8.70
CA VAL A 342 4.96 -3.86 9.81
C VAL A 342 5.83 -4.98 10.38
N GLN A 343 6.96 -4.62 11.00
CA GLN A 343 7.84 -5.56 11.69
C GLN A 343 7.66 -5.44 13.20
N LEU A 344 7.20 -6.53 13.82
CA LEU A 344 7.01 -6.65 15.28
C LEU A 344 8.34 -6.64 16.04
N ALA A 345 8.27 -6.45 17.37
CA ALA A 345 9.44 -6.42 18.24
C ALA A 345 10.28 -7.71 18.21
N ASP A 346 9.65 -8.86 18.04
CA ASP A 346 10.30 -10.18 17.92
C ASP A 346 10.89 -10.46 16.52
N GLY A 347 10.82 -9.49 15.59
CA GLY A 347 11.31 -9.60 14.22
C GLY A 347 10.31 -10.19 13.22
N LYS A 348 9.20 -10.75 13.68
CA LYS A 348 8.12 -11.24 12.80
C LYS A 348 7.45 -10.09 12.05
N LEU A 349 6.80 -10.42 10.96
CA LEU A 349 6.09 -9.50 10.09
C LEU A 349 4.59 -9.75 10.17
N ILE A 350 3.83 -8.68 10.25
CA ILE A 350 2.38 -8.70 10.03
C ILE A 350 2.12 -7.95 8.72
N THR A 351 1.45 -8.62 7.79
CA THR A 351 0.94 -8.01 6.56
C THR A 351 -0.57 -8.06 6.56
N VAL A 352 -1.24 -6.95 6.28
CA VAL A 352 -2.69 -6.88 6.03
C VAL A 352 -2.94 -6.53 4.57
N TRP A 353 -4.03 -7.05 4.00
CA TRP A 353 -4.48 -6.75 2.64
C TRP A 353 -5.98 -6.93 2.51
N TYR A 354 -6.58 -6.52 1.41
CA TYR A 354 -7.97 -6.89 1.09
C TYR A 354 -8.00 -7.93 -0.04
N GLU A 355 -9.03 -8.76 -0.06
CA GLU A 355 -9.14 -9.84 -1.04
C GLU A 355 -10.56 -10.36 -1.16
N SER A 356 -11.01 -10.58 -2.40
CA SER A 356 -12.21 -11.39 -2.67
C SER A 356 -11.91 -12.86 -2.47
N MET A 357 -12.76 -13.54 -1.70
CA MET A 357 -12.64 -14.96 -1.39
C MET A 357 -13.85 -15.73 -1.90
N LYS A 358 -13.68 -17.03 -2.21
CA LYS A 358 -14.75 -17.87 -2.79
C LYS A 358 -16.01 -17.95 -1.92
N ASP A 359 -15.83 -17.99 -0.61
CA ASP A 359 -16.92 -18.22 0.35
C ASP A 359 -17.40 -16.92 1.04
N MET A 360 -16.99 -15.76 0.51
CA MET A 360 -17.38 -14.46 1.06
C MET A 360 -18.16 -13.66 0.03
N PRO A 361 -19.25 -12.98 0.42
CA PRO A 361 -20.07 -12.20 -0.50
C PRO A 361 -19.33 -10.98 -1.06
N HIS A 362 -18.36 -10.46 -0.32
CA HIS A 362 -17.58 -9.27 -0.64
C HIS A 362 -16.11 -9.47 -0.29
N ALA A 363 -15.26 -8.56 -0.78
CA ALA A 363 -13.87 -8.52 -0.39
C ALA A 363 -13.73 -8.22 1.11
N VAL A 364 -12.85 -8.92 1.77
CA VAL A 364 -12.57 -8.85 3.21
C VAL A 364 -11.14 -8.43 3.48
N LEU A 365 -10.87 -7.92 4.67
CA LEU A 365 -9.50 -7.72 5.15
C LEU A 365 -8.95 -9.05 5.66
N ARG A 366 -7.73 -9.36 5.21
CA ARG A 366 -6.95 -10.51 5.68
C ARG A 366 -5.65 -10.04 6.31
N LYS A 367 -5.08 -10.86 7.17
CA LYS A 367 -3.73 -10.68 7.70
C LYS A 367 -2.93 -11.97 7.60
N ALA A 368 -1.62 -11.83 7.40
CA ALA A 368 -0.65 -12.90 7.61
C ALA A 368 0.32 -12.51 8.74
N GLN A 369 0.72 -13.51 9.54
CA GLN A 369 1.91 -13.43 10.39
C GLN A 369 2.96 -14.35 9.78
N TRP A 370 4.16 -13.82 9.56
CA TRP A 370 5.21 -14.54 8.83
C TRP A 370 6.62 -14.02 9.17
N SER A 371 7.63 -14.73 8.74
CA SER A 371 9.05 -14.37 8.92
C SER A 371 9.83 -14.54 7.62
N ILE A 372 10.92 -13.82 7.47
CA ILE A 372 11.90 -14.03 6.41
C ILE A 372 12.92 -15.03 6.92
N VAL A 373 13.10 -16.15 6.19
CA VAL A 373 14.05 -17.21 6.49
C VAL A 373 14.98 -17.45 5.31
N GLY A 374 16.25 -17.82 5.57
CA GLY A 374 17.28 -18.08 4.56
C GLY A 374 18.42 -17.10 4.57
#